data_1023da805f65bcc3f35da308744861d4
#
_entry.id   1023da805f65bcc3f35da308744861d4
#
_cell.length_a   1.000
_cell.length_b   1.000
_cell.length_c   1.000
_cell.angle_alpha   90.00
_cell.angle_beta   90.00
_cell.angle_gamma   90.00
#
_symmetry.space_group_name_H-M   'P 1'
#
loop_
_entity.id
_entity.type
_entity.pdbx_description
1 polymer ?
#
loop_
_entity_poly.entity_id
_entity_poly.type
_entity_poly.pdbx_seq_one_letter_code
_entity_poly.pdbx_strand_id
1 'polypeptide(L)'
;TPVTVKYQAVVKEVVPTSTNATSTGPQGVPQTGTPTFQGGDPLVPIDETVEPTFEDGSKGKSIPGQGTYTIAPDGTVTFTPDKQFVGNPDPVTVKRVDKNGTEVTATYTPTVTKVTPTSTNATSTGPQGVPQTGTPSFQGGDPLVPIDETVEPTFEDGSKEKSIPGQGTYTIAPDGTVTFTPDKQFVGNPDPVTVKRVDKNGTPVTATYSPEFTK
;
A
#
# COMPACT_ATOMS: atom_id res chain seq x y z
N THR A 1 69.58 -4.01 44.46
CA THR A 1 69.33 -4.95 43.39
C THR A 1 67.92 -4.70 42.82
N PRO A 2 67.77 -4.40 41.51
CA PRO A 2 66.48 -4.17 40.94
C PRO A 2 65.60 -5.47 40.95
N VAL A 3 64.30 -5.26 41.18
CA VAL A 3 63.30 -6.36 41.15
C VAL A 3 62.37 -6.04 40.04
N THR A 4 62.06 -7.02 39.19
CA THR A 4 61.14 -6.85 38.07
C THR A 4 59.95 -7.78 38.23
N VAL A 5 58.79 -7.28 37.85
CA VAL A 5 57.53 -8.04 37.82
C VAL A 5 56.92 -7.87 36.46
N LYS A 6 56.46 -8.95 35.89
CA LYS A 6 55.74 -8.92 34.61
C LYS A 6 54.26 -8.69 34.86
N TYR A 7 53.70 -7.81 34.07
CA TYR A 7 52.24 -7.62 34.00
C TYR A 7 51.76 -8.15 32.66
N GLN A 8 50.80 -9.08 32.71
CA GLN A 8 50.17 -9.64 31.54
C GLN A 8 48.68 -9.31 31.58
N ALA A 9 48.23 -8.66 30.55
CA ALA A 9 46.80 -8.39 30.37
C ALA A 9 46.22 -9.31 29.30
N VAL A 10 45.00 -9.74 29.53
CA VAL A 10 44.21 -10.48 28.54
C VAL A 10 43.02 -9.62 28.15
N VAL A 11 42.90 -9.35 26.87
CA VAL A 11 41.80 -8.57 26.32
C VAL A 11 40.84 -9.52 25.64
N LYS A 12 39.61 -9.59 26.12
CA LYS A 12 38.58 -10.42 25.54
C LYS A 12 37.80 -9.63 24.48
N GLU A 13 37.44 -10.30 23.40
CA GLU A 13 36.65 -9.70 22.36
C GLU A 13 35.25 -9.33 22.87
N VAL A 14 34.79 -8.15 22.50
CA VAL A 14 33.43 -7.68 22.77
C VAL A 14 32.67 -7.68 21.46
N VAL A 15 31.58 -8.45 21.38
CA VAL A 15 30.77 -8.59 20.18
C VAL A 15 29.38 -8.03 20.45
N PRO A 16 29.00 -6.93 19.79
CA PRO A 16 27.63 -6.42 19.91
C PRO A 16 26.63 -7.37 19.25
N THR A 17 25.40 -7.31 19.71
CA THR A 17 24.32 -8.17 19.22
C THR A 17 23.16 -7.33 18.69
N SER A 18 22.26 -7.97 17.95
CA SER A 18 21.13 -7.30 17.36
C SER A 18 19.90 -8.20 17.31
N THR A 19 18.74 -7.56 17.12
CA THR A 19 17.45 -8.25 16.91
C THR A 19 16.81 -7.67 15.65
N ASN A 20 16.41 -8.55 14.74
CA ASN A 20 15.73 -8.16 13.52
C ASN A 20 14.34 -7.64 13.80
N ALA A 21 13.79 -6.86 12.86
CA ALA A 21 12.44 -6.34 12.94
C ALA A 21 11.61 -6.84 11.75
N THR A 22 10.32 -6.96 11.97
CA THR A 22 9.34 -7.30 10.93
C THR A 22 8.12 -6.41 11.10
N SER A 23 7.34 -6.30 10.03
CA SER A 23 6.03 -5.63 10.08
C SER A 23 5.13 -6.20 9.01
N THR A 24 3.83 -5.97 9.16
CA THR A 24 2.82 -6.35 8.17
C THR A 24 1.86 -5.19 8.01
N GLY A 25 1.54 -4.86 6.77
CA GLY A 25 0.61 -3.78 6.50
C GLY A 25 -0.01 -3.89 5.11
N PRO A 26 -1.03 -3.06 4.84
CA PRO A 26 -1.77 -3.15 3.59
C PRO A 26 -1.00 -2.54 2.42
N GLN A 27 -1.32 -3.01 1.23
CA GLN A 27 -0.80 -2.51 -0.04
C GLN A 27 -0.87 -0.99 -0.10
N GLY A 28 0.22 -0.34 -0.51
CA GLY A 28 0.29 1.10 -0.71
C GLY A 28 0.47 1.94 0.55
N VAL A 29 0.47 1.33 1.74
CA VAL A 29 0.56 2.05 3.02
C VAL A 29 1.95 1.88 3.62
N PRO A 30 2.64 2.98 3.99
CA PRO A 30 3.94 2.89 4.64
C PRO A 30 3.89 2.08 5.93
N GLN A 31 4.97 1.31 6.19
CA GLN A 31 5.16 0.50 7.38
C GLN A 31 6.46 0.89 8.06
N THR A 32 6.55 0.66 9.35
CA THR A 32 7.78 0.92 10.11
C THR A 32 8.21 -0.30 10.90
N GLY A 33 9.51 -0.38 11.13
CA GLY A 33 10.10 -1.36 12.03
C GLY A 33 11.41 -0.84 12.55
N THR A 34 11.76 -1.23 13.77
CA THR A 34 12.97 -0.74 14.42
C THR A 34 13.78 -1.93 14.92
N PRO A 35 14.78 -2.38 14.13
CA PRO A 35 15.73 -3.35 14.65
C PRO A 35 16.44 -2.79 15.88
N THR A 36 16.77 -3.65 16.81
CA THR A 36 17.44 -3.24 18.06
C THR A 36 18.85 -3.77 18.13
N PHE A 37 19.69 -3.06 18.89
CA PHE A 37 21.10 -3.34 19.00
C PHE A 37 21.55 -3.21 20.45
N GLN A 38 22.48 -4.06 20.86
CA GLN A 38 22.99 -4.06 22.22
C GLN A 38 24.50 -4.29 22.21
N GLY A 39 25.22 -3.53 23.03
CA GLY A 39 26.64 -3.75 23.22
C GLY A 39 26.91 -5.12 23.84
N GLY A 40 28.04 -5.71 23.49
CA GLY A 40 28.43 -7.02 24.02
C GLY A 40 28.88 -7.00 25.47
N ASP A 41 29.09 -5.82 26.04
CA ASP A 41 29.52 -5.60 27.42
C ASP A 41 28.92 -4.27 27.89
N PRO A 42 28.49 -4.17 29.17
CA PRO A 42 27.92 -2.91 29.67
C PRO A 42 28.88 -1.71 29.56
N LEU A 43 30.18 -1.96 29.53
CA LEU A 43 31.20 -0.90 29.39
C LEU A 43 31.48 -0.55 27.94
N VAL A 44 30.93 -1.30 26.99
CA VAL A 44 31.08 -1.06 25.54
C VAL A 44 29.72 -1.06 24.91
N PRO A 45 28.90 -0.02 25.16
CA PRO A 45 27.55 0.06 24.57
C PRO A 45 27.63 0.43 23.09
N ILE A 46 26.46 0.39 22.44
CA ILE A 46 26.33 0.95 21.10
C ILE A 46 26.67 2.43 21.14
N ASP A 47 27.39 2.91 20.13
CA ASP A 47 27.80 4.30 20.04
C ASP A 47 26.64 5.17 19.53
N GLU A 48 25.94 5.83 20.44
CA GLU A 48 24.78 6.67 20.09
C GLU A 48 25.19 7.98 19.39
N THR A 49 26.48 8.30 19.33
CA THR A 49 26.96 9.46 18.57
C THR A 49 27.10 9.16 17.08
N VAL A 50 27.04 7.88 16.70
CA VAL A 50 27.07 7.43 15.30
C VAL A 50 25.66 6.99 14.92
N GLU A 51 25.03 7.71 14.00
CA GLU A 51 23.67 7.37 13.56
C GLU A 51 23.63 6.02 12.84
N PRO A 52 22.53 5.26 13.01
CA PRO A 52 22.36 4.04 12.25
C PRO A 52 22.22 4.34 10.75
N THR A 53 22.73 3.44 9.93
CA THR A 53 22.64 3.54 8.47
C THR A 53 22.24 2.19 7.90
N PHE A 54 21.90 2.16 6.62
CA PHE A 54 21.84 0.90 5.89
C PHE A 54 23.28 0.38 5.68
N GLU A 55 23.38 -0.88 5.23
CA GLU A 55 24.67 -1.56 5.16
C GLU A 55 25.70 -0.81 4.30
N ASP A 56 25.26 -0.13 3.24
CA ASP A 56 26.12 0.65 2.35
C ASP A 56 26.43 2.06 2.87
N GLY A 57 26.00 2.40 4.09
CA GLY A 57 26.19 3.71 4.69
C GLY A 57 25.14 4.74 4.32
N SER A 58 24.20 4.42 3.45
CA SER A 58 23.10 5.33 3.06
C SER A 58 21.98 5.34 4.08
N LYS A 59 21.08 6.32 3.94
CA LYS A 59 19.85 6.43 4.76
C LYS A 59 18.59 6.31 3.92
N GLY A 60 18.72 6.03 2.65
CA GLY A 60 17.63 5.78 1.73
C GLY A 60 18.02 4.67 0.78
N LYS A 61 17.09 3.77 0.47
CA LYS A 61 17.32 2.68 -0.46
C LYS A 61 16.05 2.36 -1.23
N SER A 62 16.10 2.51 -2.55
CA SER A 62 15.00 2.16 -3.43
C SER A 62 15.20 0.77 -3.99
N ILE A 63 14.14 -0.03 -3.94
CA ILE A 63 14.12 -1.36 -4.55
C ILE A 63 13.19 -1.28 -5.76
N PRO A 64 13.72 -1.33 -6.98
CA PRO A 64 12.91 -1.19 -8.18
C PRO A 64 11.72 -2.15 -8.20
N GLY A 65 10.51 -1.60 -8.46
CA GLY A 65 9.29 -2.38 -8.51
C GLY A 65 8.72 -2.81 -7.18
N GLN A 66 9.34 -2.45 -6.05
CA GLN A 66 8.89 -2.87 -4.73
C GLN A 66 8.57 -1.69 -3.82
N GLY A 67 9.49 -0.75 -3.65
CA GLY A 67 9.29 0.41 -2.79
C GLY A 67 10.61 1.02 -2.33
N THR A 68 10.53 1.86 -1.30
CA THR A 68 11.67 2.63 -0.80
C THR A 68 11.77 2.53 0.71
N TYR A 69 12.99 2.24 1.20
CA TYR A 69 13.31 2.27 2.62
C TYR A 69 14.00 3.58 2.97
N THR A 70 13.65 4.13 4.13
CA THR A 70 14.38 5.23 4.77
C THR A 70 14.64 4.89 6.22
N ILE A 71 15.71 5.43 6.81
CA ILE A 71 16.02 5.21 8.21
C ILE A 71 16.19 6.55 8.93
N ALA A 72 15.55 6.65 10.10
CA ALA A 72 15.64 7.82 10.95
C ALA A 72 16.83 7.73 11.91
N PRO A 73 17.26 8.86 12.52
CA PRO A 73 18.37 8.84 13.48
C PRO A 73 18.17 7.91 14.67
N ASP A 74 16.93 7.65 15.06
CA ASP A 74 16.60 6.72 16.17
C ASP A 74 16.63 5.25 15.76
N GLY A 75 16.88 4.95 14.48
CA GLY A 75 16.93 3.60 13.96
C GLY A 75 15.62 3.09 13.41
N THR A 76 14.54 3.86 13.46
CA THR A 76 13.25 3.47 12.87
C THR A 76 13.38 3.46 11.36
N VAL A 77 13.07 2.32 10.75
CA VAL A 77 13.04 2.15 9.30
C VAL A 77 11.60 2.28 8.82
N THR A 78 11.39 3.07 7.78
CA THR A 78 10.11 3.18 7.09
C THR A 78 10.23 2.54 5.71
N PHE A 79 9.31 1.64 5.38
CA PHE A 79 9.15 1.11 4.04
C PHE A 79 7.91 1.71 3.41
N THR A 80 8.08 2.40 2.29
CA THR A 80 6.98 2.94 1.49
C THR A 80 6.84 2.05 0.26
N PRO A 81 5.82 1.17 0.22
CA PRO A 81 5.66 0.28 -0.93
C PRO A 81 5.21 1.03 -2.18
N ASP A 82 5.59 0.54 -3.34
CA ASP A 82 4.97 0.96 -4.58
C ASP A 82 3.50 0.56 -4.54
N LYS A 83 2.63 1.36 -5.12
CA LYS A 83 1.17 1.20 -4.95
C LYS A 83 0.62 -0.14 -5.43
N GLN A 84 1.28 -0.79 -6.37
CA GLN A 84 0.83 -2.09 -6.87
C GLN A 84 1.66 -3.26 -6.32
N PHE A 85 2.62 -2.99 -5.45
CA PHE A 85 3.42 -4.06 -4.86
C PHE A 85 2.65 -4.82 -3.78
N VAL A 86 2.71 -6.15 -3.81
CA VAL A 86 2.13 -7.05 -2.81
C VAL A 86 3.14 -8.17 -2.55
N GLY A 87 3.28 -8.58 -1.31
CA GLY A 87 4.16 -9.66 -0.91
C GLY A 87 5.31 -9.19 -0.04
N ASN A 88 6.41 -9.90 -0.12
CA ASN A 88 7.59 -9.63 0.68
C ASN A 88 8.63 -8.91 -0.17
N PRO A 89 8.90 -7.62 0.08
CA PRO A 89 9.99 -6.95 -0.62
C PRO A 89 11.33 -7.52 -0.16
N ASP A 90 12.39 -7.25 -0.94
CA ASP A 90 13.73 -7.54 -0.50
C ASP A 90 13.98 -6.85 0.84
N PRO A 91 14.45 -7.56 1.88
CA PRO A 91 14.70 -6.92 3.16
C PRO A 91 15.85 -5.93 3.09
N VAL A 92 15.90 -5.02 4.07
CA VAL A 92 17.01 -4.08 4.19
C VAL A 92 17.84 -4.42 5.44
N THR A 93 19.14 -4.18 5.37
CA THR A 93 20.08 -4.40 6.47
C THR A 93 20.45 -3.08 7.09
N VAL A 94 20.28 -2.98 8.41
CA VAL A 94 20.64 -1.82 9.22
C VAL A 94 21.96 -2.11 9.94
N LYS A 95 22.85 -1.12 9.96
CA LYS A 95 24.16 -1.22 10.57
C LYS A 95 24.33 -0.18 11.65
N ARG A 96 24.90 -0.61 12.80
CA ARG A 96 25.35 0.27 13.87
C ARG A 96 26.77 -0.15 14.29
N VAL A 97 27.41 0.66 15.11
CA VAL A 97 28.71 0.34 15.69
C VAL A 97 28.66 0.51 17.20
N ASP A 98 29.47 -0.26 17.90
CA ASP A 98 29.68 -0.05 19.34
C ASP A 98 30.77 0.99 19.61
N LYS A 99 31.08 1.27 20.87
CA LYS A 99 32.07 2.26 21.25
C LYS A 99 33.49 1.89 20.79
N ASN A 100 33.73 0.63 20.46
CA ASN A 100 34.99 0.19 19.87
C ASN A 100 35.00 0.31 18.35
N GLY A 101 33.91 0.73 17.72
CA GLY A 101 33.79 0.77 16.26
C GLY A 101 33.48 -0.58 15.64
N THR A 102 33.15 -1.59 16.42
CA THR A 102 32.77 -2.90 15.89
C THR A 102 31.37 -2.82 15.29
N GLU A 103 31.25 -3.26 14.05
CA GLU A 103 29.98 -3.23 13.31
C GLU A 103 29.06 -4.36 13.76
N VAL A 104 27.76 -4.06 13.78
CA VAL A 104 26.70 -5.02 14.02
C VAL A 104 25.54 -4.68 13.09
N THR A 105 24.90 -5.72 12.55
CA THR A 105 23.81 -5.56 11.58
C THR A 105 22.56 -6.28 12.03
N ALA A 106 21.42 -5.80 11.54
CA ALA A 106 20.14 -6.45 11.71
C ALA A 106 19.29 -6.15 10.47
N THR A 107 18.32 -7.02 10.21
CA THR A 107 17.43 -6.85 9.07
C THR A 107 16.07 -6.33 9.49
N TYR A 108 15.42 -5.62 8.56
CA TYR A 108 14.00 -5.30 8.63
C TYR A 108 13.31 -5.91 7.42
N THR A 109 12.26 -6.69 7.70
CA THR A 109 11.51 -7.42 6.66
C THR A 109 10.02 -7.08 6.80
N PRO A 110 9.50 -6.17 5.97
CA PRO A 110 8.05 -5.92 5.92
C PRO A 110 7.33 -6.99 5.09
N THR A 111 6.03 -7.12 5.32
CA THR A 111 5.12 -7.90 4.49
C THR A 111 3.98 -6.98 4.06
N VAL A 112 3.69 -6.96 2.77
CA VAL A 112 2.63 -6.12 2.19
C VAL A 112 1.47 -7.02 1.77
N THR A 113 0.29 -6.81 2.36
CA THR A 113 -0.91 -7.58 2.07
C THR A 113 -1.76 -6.89 1.00
N LYS A 114 -2.30 -7.68 0.09
CA LYS A 114 -3.13 -7.16 -1.00
C LYS A 114 -4.37 -6.47 -0.46
N VAL A 115 -4.73 -5.33 -1.07
CA VAL A 115 -5.96 -4.59 -0.81
C VAL A 115 -6.83 -4.69 -2.06
N THR A 116 -8.04 -5.23 -1.90
CA THR A 116 -8.98 -5.41 -3.00
C THR A 116 -10.25 -4.61 -2.71
N PRO A 117 -10.54 -3.57 -3.51
CA PRO A 117 -11.80 -2.83 -3.36
C PRO A 117 -12.99 -3.70 -3.76
N THR A 118 -14.17 -3.37 -3.24
CA THR A 118 -15.41 -4.09 -3.48
C THR A 118 -16.50 -3.17 -4.02
N SER A 119 -17.56 -3.76 -4.57
CA SER A 119 -18.64 -2.98 -5.15
C SER A 119 -19.98 -3.67 -4.94
N THR A 120 -21.06 -2.88 -5.12
CA THR A 120 -22.44 -3.37 -5.10
C THR A 120 -23.13 -2.87 -6.36
N ASN A 121 -23.76 -3.78 -7.09
CA ASN A 121 -24.52 -3.46 -8.30
C ASN A 121 -25.78 -2.67 -7.96
N ALA A 122 -26.30 -1.95 -8.95
CA ALA A 122 -27.55 -1.21 -8.84
C ALA A 122 -28.57 -1.73 -9.85
N THR A 123 -29.84 -1.63 -9.50
CA THR A 123 -30.98 -1.96 -10.36
C THR A 123 -32.03 -0.89 -10.22
N SER A 124 -32.92 -0.81 -11.21
CA SER A 124 -34.11 0.03 -11.15
C SER A 124 -35.22 -0.56 -12.01
N THR A 125 -36.45 -0.14 -11.75
CA THR A 125 -37.63 -0.56 -12.53
C THR A 125 -38.50 0.66 -12.76
N GLY A 126 -39.01 0.83 -13.96
CA GLY A 126 -39.86 1.96 -14.30
C GLY A 126 -40.66 1.72 -15.57
N PRO A 127 -41.54 2.68 -15.89
CA PRO A 127 -42.43 2.54 -17.05
C PRO A 127 -41.70 2.87 -18.36
N GLN A 128 -42.22 2.35 -19.43
CA GLN A 128 -41.79 2.58 -20.80
C GLN A 128 -41.60 4.08 -21.06
N GLY A 129 -40.47 4.45 -21.67
CA GLY A 129 -40.20 5.81 -22.14
C GLY A 129 -39.73 6.79 -21.08
N VAL A 130 -39.67 6.39 -19.82
CA VAL A 130 -39.28 7.27 -18.71
C VAL A 130 -37.83 6.97 -18.28
N PRO A 131 -36.94 7.99 -18.21
CA PRO A 131 -35.58 7.77 -17.74
C PRO A 131 -35.54 7.22 -16.31
N GLN A 132 -34.54 6.34 -16.06
CA GLN A 132 -34.31 5.76 -14.74
C GLN A 132 -32.89 6.05 -14.29
N THR A 133 -32.68 6.04 -12.99
CA THR A 133 -31.36 6.22 -12.42
C THR A 133 -31.02 5.08 -11.47
N GLY A 134 -29.72 4.83 -11.33
CA GLY A 134 -29.19 3.91 -10.33
C GLY A 134 -27.76 4.29 -10.02
N THR A 135 -27.34 4.00 -8.79
CA THR A 135 -26.00 4.38 -8.32
C THR A 135 -25.32 3.15 -7.73
N PRO A 136 -24.52 2.43 -8.53
CA PRO A 136 -23.68 1.40 -7.95
C PRO A 136 -22.77 1.99 -6.88
N SER A 137 -22.47 1.22 -5.85
CA SER A 137 -21.62 1.68 -4.75
C SER A 137 -20.30 0.96 -4.74
N PHE A 138 -19.27 1.60 -4.17
CA PHE A 138 -17.89 1.11 -4.16
C PHE A 138 -17.29 1.37 -2.80
N GLN A 139 -16.43 0.45 -2.36
CA GLN A 139 -15.77 0.56 -1.06
C GLN A 139 -14.33 0.10 -1.18
N GLY A 140 -13.41 0.85 -0.56
CA GLY A 140 -12.00 0.43 -0.46
C GLY A 140 -11.86 -0.85 0.35
N GLY A 141 -10.86 -1.65 0.00
CA GLY A 141 -10.60 -2.92 0.69
C GLY A 141 -9.97 -2.77 2.07
N ASP A 142 -9.54 -1.55 2.42
CA ASP A 142 -8.93 -1.23 3.70
C ASP A 142 -9.26 0.23 4.02
N PRO A 143 -9.52 0.58 5.30
CA PRO A 143 -9.80 1.97 5.66
C PRO A 143 -8.71 2.97 5.26
N LEU A 144 -7.47 2.51 5.16
CA LEU A 144 -6.34 3.35 4.74
C LEU A 144 -6.19 3.45 3.22
N VAL A 145 -6.95 2.65 2.48
CA VAL A 145 -6.93 2.65 1.01
C VAL A 145 -8.37 2.77 0.50
N PRO A 146 -8.99 3.95 0.65
CA PRO A 146 -10.36 4.15 0.17
C PRO A 146 -10.42 4.27 -1.35
N ILE A 147 -11.65 4.31 -1.88
CA ILE A 147 -11.87 4.70 -3.27
C ILE A 147 -11.28 6.10 -3.49
N ASP A 148 -10.64 6.30 -4.62
CA ASP A 148 -10.03 7.58 -4.98
C ASP A 148 -11.10 8.52 -5.52
N GLU A 149 -11.58 9.43 -4.66
CA GLU A 149 -12.62 10.38 -5.03
C GLU A 149 -12.11 11.49 -5.95
N THR A 150 -10.80 11.58 -6.18
CA THR A 150 -10.24 12.54 -7.16
C THR A 150 -10.32 12.01 -8.58
N VAL A 151 -10.61 10.72 -8.76
CA VAL A 151 -10.80 10.10 -10.06
C VAL A 151 -12.30 9.85 -10.25
N GLU A 152 -12.91 10.54 -11.22
CA GLU A 152 -14.32 10.37 -11.48
C GLU A 152 -14.67 8.96 -11.96
N PRO A 153 -15.85 8.43 -11.58
CA PRO A 153 -16.31 7.16 -12.12
C PRO A 153 -16.56 7.27 -13.62
N THR A 154 -16.29 6.19 -14.32
CA THR A 154 -16.55 6.08 -15.76
C THR A 154 -17.22 4.77 -16.08
N PHE A 155 -17.69 4.60 -17.30
CA PHE A 155 -18.02 3.26 -17.80
C PHE A 155 -16.72 2.48 -18.04
N GLU A 156 -16.84 1.18 -18.28
CA GLU A 156 -15.68 0.29 -18.35
C GLU A 156 -14.65 0.73 -19.40
N ASP A 157 -15.12 1.29 -20.54
CA ASP A 157 -14.25 1.77 -21.61
C ASP A 157 -13.65 3.16 -21.36
N GLY A 158 -13.91 3.76 -20.19
CA GLY A 158 -13.44 5.10 -19.84
C GLY A 158 -14.37 6.23 -20.29
N SER A 159 -15.43 5.94 -21.01
CA SER A 159 -16.42 6.95 -21.46
C SER A 159 -17.39 7.29 -20.35
N LYS A 160 -18.13 8.38 -20.54
CA LYS A 160 -19.23 8.81 -19.65
C LYS A 160 -20.58 8.75 -20.31
N GLU A 161 -20.63 8.26 -21.53
CA GLU A 161 -21.87 8.05 -22.26
C GLU A 161 -21.76 6.80 -23.10
N LYS A 162 -22.85 6.00 -23.11
CA LYS A 162 -22.90 4.77 -23.90
C LYS A 162 -24.29 4.57 -24.47
N SER A 163 -24.38 4.56 -25.79
CA SER A 163 -25.62 4.28 -26.50
C SER A 163 -25.70 2.81 -26.85
N ILE A 164 -26.87 2.20 -26.58
CA ILE A 164 -27.19 0.84 -26.95
C ILE A 164 -28.20 0.91 -28.07
N PRO A 165 -27.84 0.55 -29.32
CA PRO A 165 -28.76 0.66 -30.45
C PRO A 165 -30.06 -0.05 -30.19
N GLY A 166 -31.21 0.64 -30.43
CA GLY A 166 -32.54 0.10 -30.26
C GLY A 166 -33.03 0.00 -28.82
N GLN A 167 -32.22 0.42 -27.85
CA GLN A 167 -32.57 0.31 -26.42
C GLN A 167 -32.60 1.67 -25.74
N GLY A 168 -31.51 2.42 -25.80
CA GLY A 168 -31.41 3.71 -25.16
C GLY A 168 -29.97 4.15 -24.92
N THR A 169 -29.78 5.12 -24.03
CA THR A 169 -28.46 5.73 -23.78
C THR A 169 -28.22 5.85 -22.27
N TYR A 170 -27.04 5.38 -21.83
CA TYR A 170 -26.55 5.56 -20.48
C TYR A 170 -25.65 6.79 -20.40
N THR A 171 -25.77 7.56 -19.31
CA THR A 171 -24.82 8.60 -18.93
C THR A 171 -24.46 8.44 -17.47
N ILE A 172 -23.27 8.88 -17.08
CA ILE A 172 -22.83 8.81 -15.69
C ILE A 172 -22.38 10.18 -15.22
N ALA A 173 -22.86 10.57 -14.01
CA ALA A 173 -22.50 11.82 -13.37
C ALA A 173 -21.22 11.65 -12.53
N PRO A 174 -20.55 12.75 -12.16
CA PRO A 174 -19.34 12.71 -11.32
C PRO A 174 -19.54 12.01 -9.96
N ASP A 175 -20.77 12.00 -9.42
CA ASP A 175 -21.09 11.31 -8.17
C ASP A 175 -21.34 9.82 -8.33
N GLY A 176 -21.28 9.30 -9.57
CA GLY A 176 -21.51 7.90 -9.87
C GLY A 176 -22.94 7.53 -10.21
N THR A 177 -23.88 8.48 -10.16
CA THR A 177 -25.27 8.23 -10.57
C THR A 177 -25.33 7.99 -12.06
N VAL A 178 -25.87 6.84 -12.45
CA VAL A 178 -26.09 6.47 -13.85
C VAL A 178 -27.54 6.77 -14.21
N THR A 179 -27.75 7.42 -15.36
CA THR A 179 -29.06 7.66 -15.93
C THR A 179 -29.18 6.84 -17.22
N PHE A 180 -30.26 6.07 -17.34
CA PHE A 180 -30.62 5.43 -18.58
C PHE A 180 -31.84 6.11 -19.18
N THR A 181 -31.68 6.64 -20.38
CA THR A 181 -32.76 7.25 -21.16
C THR A 181 -33.16 6.24 -22.21
N PRO A 182 -34.36 5.58 -22.07
CA PRO A 182 -34.76 4.56 -23.01
C PRO A 182 -35.20 5.16 -24.33
N ASP A 183 -35.08 4.38 -25.40
CA ASP A 183 -35.80 4.66 -26.62
C ASP A 183 -37.30 4.52 -26.33
N LYS A 184 -38.15 5.34 -26.93
CA LYS A 184 -39.56 5.48 -26.52
C LYS A 184 -40.33 4.20 -26.61
N GLN A 185 -40.00 3.32 -27.52
CA GLN A 185 -40.76 2.07 -27.72
C GLN A 185 -40.13 0.87 -27.01
N PHE A 186 -38.96 1.08 -26.34
CA PHE A 186 -38.28 -0.03 -25.70
C PHE A 186 -39.02 -0.50 -24.44
N VAL A 187 -39.20 -1.80 -24.30
CA VAL A 187 -39.65 -2.47 -23.05
C VAL A 187 -38.73 -3.67 -22.80
N GLY A 188 -38.63 -4.07 -21.54
CA GLY A 188 -37.83 -5.20 -21.12
C GLY A 188 -36.53 -4.78 -20.44
N ASN A 189 -35.54 -5.61 -20.56
CA ASN A 189 -34.28 -5.40 -19.90
C ASN A 189 -33.23 -4.97 -20.92
N PRO A 190 -32.78 -3.69 -20.89
CA PRO A 190 -31.69 -3.30 -21.78
C PRO A 190 -30.39 -4.00 -21.36
N ASP A 191 -29.43 -4.04 -22.27
CA ASP A 191 -28.08 -4.49 -21.92
C ASP A 191 -27.58 -3.66 -20.74
N PRO A 192 -27.09 -4.28 -19.65
CA PRO A 192 -26.59 -3.52 -18.51
C PRO A 192 -25.31 -2.78 -18.87
N VAL A 193 -24.98 -1.77 -18.06
CA VAL A 193 -23.72 -1.03 -18.20
C VAL A 193 -22.81 -1.32 -17.02
N THR A 194 -21.51 -1.32 -17.26
CA THR A 194 -20.50 -1.53 -16.22
C THR A 194 -19.84 -0.20 -15.86
N VAL A 195 -19.85 0.11 -14.57
CA VAL A 195 -19.23 1.30 -14.00
C VAL A 195 -17.91 0.90 -13.36
N LYS A 196 -16.89 1.71 -13.58
CA LYS A 196 -15.54 1.48 -13.06
C LYS A 196 -15.08 2.64 -12.18
N ARG A 197 -14.49 2.31 -11.03
CA ARG A 197 -13.75 3.22 -10.18
C ARG A 197 -12.40 2.63 -9.83
N VAL A 198 -11.53 3.42 -9.21
CA VAL A 198 -10.23 2.96 -8.71
C VAL A 198 -10.08 3.34 -7.25
N ASP A 199 -9.32 2.56 -6.52
CA ASP A 199 -8.94 2.92 -5.15
C ASP A 199 -7.66 3.80 -5.16
N LYS A 200 -7.19 4.19 -3.98
CA LYS A 200 -6.00 5.05 -3.85
C LYS A 200 -4.72 4.40 -4.36
N ASN A 201 -4.70 3.09 -4.54
CA ASN A 201 -3.60 2.38 -5.17
C ASN A 201 -3.73 2.30 -6.69
N GLY A 202 -4.84 2.79 -7.26
CA GLY A 202 -5.12 2.66 -8.68
C GLY A 202 -5.69 1.30 -9.07
N THR A 203 -6.10 0.47 -8.11
CA THR A 203 -6.71 -0.82 -8.39
C THR A 203 -8.13 -0.61 -8.87
N PRO A 204 -8.48 -1.11 -10.08
CA PRO A 204 -9.84 -0.94 -10.60
C PRO A 204 -10.83 -1.86 -9.91
N VAL A 205 -12.06 -1.38 -9.83
CA VAL A 205 -13.21 -2.14 -9.32
C VAL A 205 -14.42 -1.77 -10.16
N THR A 206 -15.26 -2.75 -10.48
CA THR A 206 -16.42 -2.55 -11.36
C THR A 206 -17.70 -2.99 -10.69
N ALA A 207 -18.81 -2.40 -11.14
CA ALA A 207 -20.17 -2.78 -10.75
C ALA A 207 -21.09 -2.53 -11.93
N THR A 208 -22.22 -3.22 -11.96
CA THR A 208 -23.21 -3.06 -13.05
C THR A 208 -24.42 -2.28 -12.58
N TYR A 209 -25.04 -1.60 -13.53
CA TYR A 209 -26.37 -1.04 -13.39
C TYR A 209 -27.28 -1.68 -14.42
N SER A 210 -28.43 -2.22 -13.95
CA SER A 210 -29.38 -2.94 -14.77
C SER A 210 -30.78 -2.36 -14.56
N PRO A 211 -31.27 -1.46 -15.43
CA PRO A 211 -32.64 -1.00 -15.39
C PRO A 211 -33.57 -2.03 -16.01
N GLU A 212 -34.85 -1.97 -15.64
CA GLU A 212 -35.93 -2.79 -16.23
C GLU A 212 -37.10 -1.90 -16.58
N PHE A 213 -37.68 -2.09 -17.78
CA PHE A 213 -38.79 -1.29 -18.26
C PHE A 213 -40.01 -2.15 -18.42
N THR A 214 -41.08 -1.71 -17.81
CA THR A 214 -42.40 -2.37 -17.89
C THR A 214 -43.33 -1.59 -18.84
N LYS A 215 -44.27 -2.32 -19.41
CA LYS A 215 -45.28 -1.68 -20.26
C LYS A 215 -46.14 -0.71 -19.47
#